data_2449411c4a0f0f74992532efadef5f95
#
_entry.id   2449411c4a0f0f74992532efadef5f95
#
_cell.length_a   1.000
_cell.length_b   1.000
_cell.length_c   1.000
_cell.angle_alpha   90.00
_cell.angle_beta   90.00
_cell.angle_gamma   90.00
#
_symmetry.space_group_name_H-M   'P 1'
#
loop_
_entity.id
_entity.type
_entity.pdbx_description
1 polymer ?
#
loop_
_entity_poly.entity_id
_entity_poly.type
_entity_poly.pdbx_seq_one_letter_code
_entity_poly.pdbx_strand_id
1 'polypeptide(L)'
;MKKTAIALVVAGLAAASVAQAAPQANTFYVGAKAGQASFHDGIKSNTDATNPRSLNFGNGYHRNSVTYGVFGGYQVLNQDNFGLAVEAGYDDFGRAKFLRNGKTNVKHTNHGAHLGVKGSYNLGGLTSALEGLDFYGRAGAALVRSDYKVYNSKGARVHSAGRHSLRVSPVFAAGFEYALPSLPELALRLEYQWLARVGKLRTQDTHNSSQDYNPWIGSINAGVSYRFGQGAVAAPAMAPEVVSKTFNLNSDVTFAFGKANLKPQAQATLDGIYGEIAQVHSAKVAVAGYTDRIGSDAFNVKLSQQRAETVANYLVQKGVATNAISATGYGKANPVTGATCDQVKGRKALIACLAPDRRVEIAVNGTK
;
A
#
# COMPACT_ATOMS: atom_id res chain seq x y z
N MET A 1 -15.15 36.79 6.18
CA MET A 1 -15.26 35.39 5.78
C MET A 1 -13.84 34.85 5.58
N LYS A 2 -13.27 34.21 6.59
CA LYS A 2 -11.94 33.59 6.48
C LYS A 2 -12.16 32.16 5.96
N LYS A 3 -11.76 31.90 4.72
CA LYS A 3 -11.71 30.56 4.11
C LYS A 3 -10.48 29.87 4.68
N THR A 4 -10.68 29.00 5.65
CA THR A 4 -9.63 28.12 6.13
C THR A 4 -9.49 27.01 5.09
N ALA A 5 -8.51 27.12 4.23
CA ALA A 5 -8.09 26.04 3.35
C ALA A 5 -7.44 24.97 4.23
N ILE A 6 -8.07 23.80 4.33
CA ILE A 6 -7.44 22.61 4.87
C ILE A 6 -6.50 22.11 3.77
N ALA A 7 -5.23 22.46 3.90
CA ALA A 7 -4.18 21.89 3.07
C ALA A 7 -4.03 20.41 3.47
N LEU A 8 -4.39 19.52 2.55
CA LEU A 8 -4.09 18.10 2.65
C LEU A 8 -2.57 17.94 2.46
N VAL A 9 -1.83 17.86 3.56
CA VAL A 9 -0.41 17.51 3.50
C VAL A 9 -0.32 16.02 3.24
N VAL A 10 -0.28 15.64 1.99
CA VAL A 10 0.24 14.34 1.56
C VAL A 10 1.75 14.50 1.51
N ALA A 11 2.40 14.38 2.66
CA ALA A 11 3.85 14.27 2.72
C ALA A 11 4.24 12.93 2.09
N GLY A 12 5.10 13.00 1.07
CA GLY A 12 5.64 11.82 0.42
C GLY A 12 6.31 10.90 1.43
N LEU A 13 5.74 9.73 1.61
CA LEU A 13 6.35 8.62 2.33
C LEU A 13 7.18 7.83 1.31
N ALA A 14 8.49 7.84 1.53
CA ALA A 14 9.43 7.03 0.78
C ALA A 14 9.03 5.56 0.87
N ALA A 15 8.99 4.90 -0.29
CA ALA A 15 8.67 3.49 -0.42
C ALA A 15 9.68 2.62 0.33
N ALA A 16 9.29 2.16 1.53
CA ALA A 16 9.81 0.92 2.07
C ALA A 16 8.83 -0.17 1.63
N SER A 17 9.33 -1.26 1.07
CA SER A 17 8.52 -2.41 0.67
C SER A 17 7.72 -2.90 1.87
N VAL A 18 6.42 -2.65 1.87
CA VAL A 18 5.54 -2.98 2.97
C VAL A 18 4.83 -4.28 2.63
N ALA A 19 5.01 -5.26 3.48
CA ALA A 19 4.17 -6.44 3.51
C ALA A 19 2.70 -6.01 3.63
N GLN A 20 1.87 -6.77 2.95
CA GLN A 20 0.44 -6.66 2.85
C GLN A 20 -0.21 -6.09 4.12
N ALA A 21 -0.55 -4.80 4.11
CA ALA A 21 -1.06 -4.09 5.27
C ALA A 21 -2.58 -4.21 5.45
N ALA A 22 -3.23 -5.06 4.65
CA ALA A 22 -4.64 -5.38 4.85
C ALA A 22 -4.83 -6.14 6.18
N PRO A 23 -5.89 -5.86 6.97
CA PRO A 23 -6.17 -6.59 8.19
C PRO A 23 -6.30 -8.09 7.88
N GLN A 24 -5.62 -8.93 8.65
CA GLN A 24 -5.76 -10.38 8.50
C GLN A 24 -7.19 -10.82 8.84
N ALA A 25 -7.69 -11.84 8.15
CA ALA A 25 -8.96 -12.46 8.50
C ALA A 25 -8.89 -13.02 9.94
N ASN A 26 -10.03 -13.03 10.62
CA ASN A 26 -10.19 -13.49 12.00
C ASN A 26 -9.41 -12.66 13.05
N THR A 27 -9.21 -11.36 12.79
CA THR A 27 -8.59 -10.43 13.74
C THR A 27 -9.58 -9.39 14.22
N PHE A 28 -9.36 -8.92 15.46
CA PHE A 28 -10.07 -7.77 16.02
C PHE A 28 -9.26 -6.49 15.81
N TYR A 29 -9.99 -5.38 15.79
CA TYR A 29 -9.38 -4.05 15.87
C TYR A 29 -10.24 -3.13 16.74
N VAL A 30 -9.59 -2.14 17.37
CA VAL A 30 -10.24 -1.07 18.11
C VAL A 30 -9.64 0.26 17.70
N GLY A 31 -10.42 1.33 17.78
CA GLY A 31 -9.93 2.63 17.39
C GLY A 31 -10.73 3.78 17.96
N ALA A 32 -10.18 4.96 17.78
CA ALA A 32 -10.84 6.22 18.10
C ALA A 32 -10.76 7.16 16.90
N LYS A 33 -11.74 8.05 16.80
CA LYS A 33 -11.83 9.05 15.75
C LYS A 33 -12.32 10.37 16.30
N ALA A 34 -11.93 11.46 15.66
CA ALA A 34 -12.43 12.79 15.93
C ALA A 34 -12.51 13.60 14.64
N GLY A 35 -13.38 14.58 14.60
CA GLY A 35 -13.58 15.34 13.38
C GLY A 35 -14.53 16.50 13.51
N GLN A 36 -15.11 16.88 12.39
CA GLN A 36 -16.06 17.98 12.31
C GLN A 36 -17.35 17.51 11.67
N ALA A 37 -18.45 17.70 12.39
CA ALA A 37 -19.80 17.40 11.93
C ALA A 37 -20.49 18.69 11.43
N SER A 38 -21.32 18.53 10.39
CA SER A 38 -22.18 19.55 9.82
C SER A 38 -23.63 19.03 9.73
N PHE A 39 -24.55 19.81 10.24
CA PHE A 39 -25.98 19.49 10.26
C PHE A 39 -26.66 20.04 9.01
N HIS A 40 -27.39 19.20 8.31
CA HIS A 40 -28.14 19.54 7.10
C HIS A 40 -29.61 19.20 7.33
N ASP A 41 -30.38 20.21 7.55
CA ASP A 41 -31.77 20.08 8.02
C ASP A 41 -32.81 20.60 7.02
N GLY A 42 -32.37 21.23 5.92
CA GLY A 42 -33.27 21.81 4.94
C GLY A 42 -34.02 23.06 5.46
N ILE A 43 -33.77 23.47 6.72
CA ILE A 43 -34.40 24.69 7.26
C ILE A 43 -33.79 25.88 6.51
N LYS A 44 -34.56 26.47 5.62
CA LYS A 44 -34.31 27.82 5.13
C LYS A 44 -34.60 28.76 6.27
N SER A 45 -33.70 29.70 6.55
CA SER A 45 -33.93 30.80 7.47
C SER A 45 -35.19 31.56 6.98
N ASN A 46 -36.34 31.18 7.52
CA ASN A 46 -37.56 31.91 7.23
C ASN A 46 -37.60 33.13 8.17
N THR A 47 -37.32 34.29 7.58
CA THR A 47 -37.30 35.58 8.26
C THR A 47 -38.69 36.16 8.50
N ASP A 48 -39.72 35.32 8.55
CA ASP A 48 -41.07 35.80 8.86
C ASP A 48 -41.18 36.10 10.36
N ALA A 49 -40.84 37.35 10.67
CA ALA A 49 -40.88 37.90 12.03
C ALA A 49 -42.30 38.09 12.60
N THR A 50 -43.34 37.79 11.83
CA THR A 50 -44.74 38.08 12.17
C THR A 50 -45.47 36.92 12.84
N ASN A 51 -44.89 35.71 12.84
CA ASN A 51 -45.50 34.54 13.46
C ASN A 51 -44.83 34.17 14.82
N PRO A 52 -45.42 34.53 15.99
CA PRO A 52 -44.81 34.29 17.29
C PRO A 52 -44.82 32.78 17.72
N ARG A 53 -45.41 31.90 16.93
CA ARG A 53 -45.43 30.45 17.15
C ARG A 53 -44.60 29.63 16.16
N SER A 54 -44.11 30.23 15.07
CA SER A 54 -43.04 29.60 14.34
C SER A 54 -41.86 29.51 15.30
N LEU A 55 -41.18 28.38 15.34
CA LEU A 55 -39.84 28.31 15.93
C LEU A 55 -38.99 29.26 15.09
N ASN A 56 -39.08 30.54 15.42
CA ASN A 56 -38.33 31.60 14.79
C ASN A 56 -36.87 31.37 15.17
N PHE A 57 -36.16 30.61 14.36
CA PHE A 57 -34.72 30.41 14.47
C PHE A 57 -34.04 31.73 14.05
N GLY A 58 -34.39 32.81 14.76
CA GLY A 58 -33.92 34.16 14.45
C GLY A 58 -32.41 34.23 14.49
N ASN A 59 -31.87 34.85 13.52
CA ASN A 59 -30.54 35.47 13.43
C ASN A 59 -29.27 34.61 13.63
N GLY A 60 -29.33 33.30 13.65
CA GLY A 60 -28.11 32.49 13.64
C GLY A 60 -28.34 31.01 13.91
N TYR A 61 -27.72 30.21 13.10
CA TYR A 61 -27.71 28.75 13.21
C TYR A 61 -26.27 28.25 13.07
N HIS A 62 -25.73 27.70 14.16
CA HIS A 62 -24.43 27.05 14.14
C HIS A 62 -24.62 25.57 13.82
N ARG A 63 -24.30 25.20 12.59
CA ARG A 63 -24.45 23.85 12.04
C ARG A 63 -23.24 22.96 12.29
N ASN A 64 -22.09 23.56 12.53
CA ASN A 64 -20.83 22.85 12.63
C ASN A 64 -20.41 22.65 14.09
N SER A 65 -19.91 21.46 14.38
CA SER A 65 -19.37 21.14 15.70
C SER A 65 -18.32 20.04 15.61
N VAL A 66 -17.55 19.89 16.68
CA VAL A 66 -16.68 18.74 16.85
C VAL A 66 -17.53 17.47 17.02
N THR A 67 -17.08 16.38 16.44
CA THR A 67 -17.58 14.99 16.63
C THR A 67 -16.40 14.12 17.04
N TYR A 68 -16.68 13.07 17.80
CA TYR A 68 -15.67 12.09 18.22
C TYR A 68 -16.35 10.76 18.54
N GLY A 69 -15.59 9.67 18.51
CA GLY A 69 -16.11 8.35 18.82
C GLY A 69 -15.04 7.31 18.97
N VAL A 70 -15.50 6.16 19.44
CA VAL A 70 -14.70 4.94 19.55
C VAL A 70 -15.37 3.84 18.74
N PHE A 71 -14.58 2.98 18.17
CA PHE A 71 -15.10 1.86 17.37
C PHE A 71 -14.24 0.61 17.58
N GLY A 72 -14.84 -0.53 17.31
CA GLY A 72 -14.16 -1.82 17.25
C GLY A 72 -14.78 -2.67 16.19
N GLY A 73 -14.02 -3.56 15.61
CA GLY A 73 -14.49 -4.45 14.56
C GLY A 73 -13.78 -5.78 14.57
N TYR A 74 -14.40 -6.71 13.85
CA TYR A 74 -13.87 -8.04 13.58
C TYR A 74 -13.77 -8.24 12.08
N GLN A 75 -12.56 -8.52 11.60
CA GLN A 75 -12.30 -8.83 10.19
C GLN A 75 -12.74 -10.27 9.91
N VAL A 76 -13.84 -10.41 9.18
CA VAL A 76 -14.43 -11.71 8.87
C VAL A 76 -13.71 -12.39 7.71
N LEU A 77 -13.37 -11.60 6.69
CA LEU A 77 -12.76 -12.07 5.45
C LEU A 77 -11.70 -11.09 4.99
N ASN A 78 -10.59 -11.64 4.53
CA ASN A 78 -9.59 -10.91 3.74
C ASN A 78 -9.05 -11.86 2.68
N GLN A 79 -9.48 -11.67 1.44
CA GLN A 79 -9.10 -12.52 0.32
C GLN A 79 -8.73 -11.66 -0.88
N ASP A 80 -7.59 -11.97 -1.48
CA ASP A 80 -6.97 -11.19 -2.54
C ASP A 80 -6.75 -9.73 -2.10
N ASN A 81 -7.50 -8.80 -2.60
CA ASN A 81 -7.43 -7.39 -2.17
C ASN A 81 -8.71 -6.94 -1.45
N PHE A 82 -9.67 -7.84 -1.22
CA PHE A 82 -10.94 -7.51 -0.59
C PHE A 82 -10.99 -7.92 0.87
N GLY A 83 -11.48 -7.01 1.71
CA GLY A 83 -11.74 -7.25 3.11
C GLY A 83 -13.22 -7.05 3.46
N LEU A 84 -13.73 -7.85 4.40
CA LEU A 84 -15.06 -7.69 4.98
C LEU A 84 -14.96 -7.75 6.50
N ALA A 85 -15.52 -6.74 7.18
CA ALA A 85 -15.54 -6.67 8.63
C ALA A 85 -16.93 -6.28 9.15
N VAL A 86 -17.21 -6.66 10.38
CA VAL A 86 -18.31 -6.12 11.18
C VAL A 86 -17.72 -5.09 12.14
N GLU A 87 -18.30 -3.90 12.18
CA GLU A 87 -17.82 -2.79 13.01
C GLU A 87 -18.94 -2.24 13.88
N ALA A 88 -18.67 -2.05 15.16
CA ALA A 88 -19.55 -1.41 16.11
C ALA A 88 -18.81 -0.26 16.81
N GLY A 89 -19.54 0.73 17.29
CA GLY A 89 -18.94 1.83 17.99
C GLY A 89 -19.95 2.74 18.68
N TYR A 90 -19.43 3.79 19.31
CA TYR A 90 -20.20 4.82 19.96
C TYR A 90 -19.65 6.20 19.59
N ASP A 91 -20.51 7.04 19.03
CA ASP A 91 -20.15 8.38 18.56
C ASP A 91 -20.92 9.48 19.27
N ASP A 92 -20.26 10.59 19.60
CA ASP A 92 -20.88 11.91 19.68
C ASP A 92 -20.97 12.48 18.25
N PHE A 93 -22.15 12.44 17.65
CA PHE A 93 -22.38 12.89 16.28
C PHE A 93 -22.41 14.43 16.16
N GLY A 94 -22.09 15.14 17.23
CA GLY A 94 -22.00 16.56 17.24
C GLY A 94 -23.27 17.28 17.73
N ARG A 95 -23.27 18.59 17.57
CA ARG A 95 -24.31 19.49 18.12
C ARG A 95 -24.58 20.66 17.20
N ALA A 96 -25.87 21.02 17.14
CA ALA A 96 -26.32 22.26 16.53
C ALA A 96 -26.81 23.25 17.58
N LYS A 97 -26.65 24.55 17.35
CA LYS A 97 -27.15 25.60 18.21
C LYS A 97 -27.97 26.58 17.38
N PHE A 98 -29.18 26.85 17.87
CA PHE A 98 -30.07 27.86 17.34
C PHE A 98 -29.94 29.11 18.21
N LEU A 99 -29.73 30.25 17.59
CA LEU A 99 -29.54 31.51 18.27
C LEU A 99 -30.78 32.40 18.12
N ARG A 100 -31.16 33.08 19.20
CA ARG A 100 -32.13 34.15 19.19
C ARG A 100 -31.48 35.40 19.83
N ASN A 101 -31.46 36.52 19.09
CA ASN A 101 -30.78 37.76 19.52
C ASN A 101 -29.33 37.51 19.99
N GLY A 102 -28.57 36.70 19.23
CA GLY A 102 -27.17 36.39 19.52
C GLY A 102 -26.95 35.39 20.67
N LYS A 103 -27.99 34.94 21.38
CA LYS A 103 -27.90 33.97 22.48
C LYS A 103 -28.45 32.62 22.07
N THR A 104 -27.87 31.54 22.60
CA THR A 104 -28.35 30.18 22.35
C THR A 104 -29.77 30.01 22.89
N ASN A 105 -30.72 29.71 22.02
CA ASN A 105 -32.11 29.44 22.36
C ASN A 105 -32.36 27.93 22.45
N VAL A 106 -31.90 27.16 21.48
CA VAL A 106 -32.00 25.70 21.48
C VAL A 106 -30.66 25.09 21.18
N LYS A 107 -30.27 24.06 21.92
CA LYS A 107 -29.10 23.21 21.63
C LYS A 107 -29.57 21.80 21.34
N HIS A 108 -29.23 21.28 20.19
CA HIS A 108 -29.50 19.92 19.77
C HIS A 108 -28.18 19.13 19.80
N THR A 109 -28.12 18.06 20.57
CA THR A 109 -26.96 17.18 20.71
C THR A 109 -27.35 15.77 20.35
N ASN A 110 -26.46 15.05 19.63
CA ASN A 110 -26.71 13.70 19.15
C ASN A 110 -25.54 12.80 19.50
N HIS A 111 -25.83 11.66 20.09
CA HIS A 111 -24.86 10.63 20.40
C HIS A 111 -25.53 9.24 20.35
N GLY A 112 -24.74 8.20 20.14
CA GLY A 112 -25.33 6.86 20.09
C GLY A 112 -24.38 5.78 19.62
N ALA A 113 -24.85 4.54 19.77
CA ALA A 113 -24.13 3.37 19.29
C ALA A 113 -24.46 3.09 17.82
N HIS A 114 -23.50 2.59 17.07
CA HIS A 114 -23.71 2.13 15.70
C HIS A 114 -23.18 0.70 15.51
N LEU A 115 -23.77 0.01 14.53
CA LEU A 115 -23.37 -1.31 14.08
C LEU A 115 -23.48 -1.33 12.55
N GLY A 116 -22.48 -1.87 11.87
CA GLY A 116 -22.46 -1.94 10.42
C GLY A 116 -21.47 -2.95 9.85
N VAL A 117 -21.51 -3.09 8.54
CA VAL A 117 -20.59 -3.90 7.77
C VAL A 117 -19.65 -2.96 7.02
N LYS A 118 -18.36 -3.26 7.07
CA LYS A 118 -17.28 -2.54 6.36
C LYS A 118 -16.72 -3.44 5.28
N GLY A 119 -16.80 -3.00 4.02
CA GLY A 119 -16.08 -3.59 2.90
C GLY A 119 -14.86 -2.74 2.58
N SER A 120 -13.70 -3.36 2.38
CA SER A 120 -12.45 -2.67 2.02
C SER A 120 -11.82 -3.27 0.78
N TYR A 121 -11.04 -2.46 0.06
CA TYR A 121 -10.23 -2.87 -1.07
C TYR A 121 -8.82 -2.30 -0.91
N ASN A 122 -7.81 -3.17 -0.96
CA ASN A 122 -6.41 -2.77 -0.89
C ASN A 122 -5.94 -2.20 -2.23
N LEU A 123 -5.52 -0.94 -2.22
CA LEU A 123 -5.09 -0.23 -3.43
C LEU A 123 -3.69 -0.62 -3.90
N GLY A 124 -2.92 -1.31 -3.07
CA GLY A 124 -1.64 -1.94 -3.44
C GLY A 124 -1.78 -2.95 -4.58
N GLY A 125 -2.96 -3.57 -4.71
CA GLY A 125 -3.28 -4.42 -5.85
C GLY A 125 -3.35 -3.69 -7.20
N LEU A 126 -3.49 -2.37 -7.22
CA LEU A 126 -3.47 -1.55 -8.43
C LEU A 126 -2.06 -1.06 -8.77
N THR A 127 -1.29 -0.68 -7.77
CA THR A 127 0.10 -0.22 -7.90
C THR A 127 0.83 -0.30 -6.56
N SER A 128 2.08 -0.70 -6.58
CA SER A 128 2.93 -0.79 -5.38
C SER A 128 3.11 0.54 -4.65
N ALA A 129 2.93 1.68 -5.32
CA ALA A 129 2.97 3.00 -4.70
C ALA A 129 1.83 3.24 -3.69
N LEU A 130 0.74 2.47 -3.77
CA LEU A 130 -0.43 2.55 -2.88
C LEU A 130 -0.50 1.37 -1.89
N GLU A 131 0.60 0.65 -1.74
CA GLU A 131 0.68 -0.45 -0.78
C GLU A 131 0.43 0.05 0.65
N GLY A 132 -0.36 -0.71 1.41
CA GLY A 132 -0.78 -0.31 2.74
C GLY A 132 -1.95 0.66 2.81
N LEU A 133 -2.46 1.11 1.67
CA LEU A 133 -3.63 1.98 1.58
C LEU A 133 -4.87 1.19 1.18
N ASP A 134 -5.86 1.18 2.05
CA ASP A 134 -7.18 0.58 1.80
C ASP A 134 -8.22 1.68 1.55
N PHE A 135 -9.00 1.55 0.49
CA PHE A 135 -10.27 2.25 0.37
C PHE A 135 -11.36 1.40 1.02
N TYR A 136 -12.28 2.00 1.78
CA TYR A 136 -13.38 1.27 2.37
C TYR A 136 -14.71 2.02 2.28
N GLY A 137 -15.78 1.24 2.30
CA GLY A 137 -17.15 1.68 2.51
C GLY A 137 -17.76 0.95 3.71
N ARG A 138 -18.58 1.65 4.49
CA ARG A 138 -19.32 1.09 5.61
C ARG A 138 -20.78 1.47 5.52
N ALA A 139 -21.68 0.50 5.76
CA ALA A 139 -23.12 0.72 5.83
C ALA A 139 -23.68 0.04 7.08
N GLY A 140 -24.62 0.69 7.74
CA GLY A 140 -25.21 0.16 8.97
C GLY A 140 -26.32 1.01 9.55
N ALA A 141 -26.58 0.80 10.83
CA ALA A 141 -27.57 1.53 11.59
C ALA A 141 -26.98 2.07 12.90
N ALA A 142 -27.43 3.22 13.33
CA ALA A 142 -27.08 3.84 14.59
C ALA A 142 -28.33 4.05 15.44
N LEU A 143 -28.26 3.67 16.72
CA LEU A 143 -29.27 4.00 17.71
C LEU A 143 -28.90 5.34 18.33
N VAL A 144 -29.54 6.40 17.84
CA VAL A 144 -29.19 7.79 18.17
C VAL A 144 -30.10 8.36 19.20
N ARG A 145 -29.54 8.84 20.29
CA ARG A 145 -30.21 9.70 21.26
C ARG A 145 -29.97 11.15 20.87
N SER A 146 -31.07 11.88 20.72
CA SER A 146 -31.09 13.31 20.38
C SER A 146 -31.69 14.06 21.58
N ASP A 147 -30.91 14.99 22.15
CA ASP A 147 -31.34 15.83 23.25
C ASP A 147 -31.51 17.28 22.78
N TYR A 148 -32.71 17.83 23.02
CA TYR A 148 -33.05 19.21 22.74
C TYR A 148 -33.11 19.99 24.05
N LYS A 149 -32.17 20.90 24.29
CA LYS A 149 -32.09 21.75 25.47
C LYS A 149 -32.51 23.16 25.09
N VAL A 150 -33.54 23.67 25.74
CA VAL A 150 -34.09 25.03 25.52
C VAL A 150 -33.57 25.98 26.59
N TYR A 151 -33.25 27.21 26.19
CA TYR A 151 -32.73 28.26 27.04
C TYR A 151 -33.63 29.50 26.93
N ASN A 152 -33.83 30.21 28.03
CA ASN A 152 -34.57 31.47 28.06
C ASN A 152 -33.71 32.66 27.60
N SER A 153 -34.31 33.84 27.50
CA SER A 153 -33.60 35.06 27.08
C SER A 153 -32.46 35.50 28.04
N LYS A 154 -32.46 35.01 29.28
CA LYS A 154 -31.42 35.23 30.28
C LYS A 154 -30.30 34.19 30.17
N GLY A 155 -30.41 33.17 29.27
CA GLY A 155 -29.45 32.10 29.10
C GLY A 155 -29.59 30.95 30.09
N ALA A 156 -30.63 30.95 30.95
CA ALA A 156 -30.91 29.86 31.86
C ALA A 156 -31.66 28.71 31.16
N ARG A 157 -31.31 27.46 31.47
CA ARG A 157 -31.96 26.26 30.91
C ARG A 157 -33.39 26.12 31.40
N VAL A 158 -34.33 25.94 30.47
CA VAL A 158 -35.75 25.67 30.78
C VAL A 158 -35.98 24.16 30.74
N HIS A 159 -35.99 23.53 31.88
CA HIS A 159 -36.07 22.06 31.99
C HIS A 159 -37.40 21.50 31.49
N SER A 160 -38.51 22.20 31.71
CA SER A 160 -39.87 21.81 31.29
C SER A 160 -40.05 21.78 29.75
N ALA A 161 -39.22 22.54 29.03
CA ALA A 161 -39.25 22.60 27.55
C ALA A 161 -38.25 21.65 26.87
N GLY A 162 -37.39 20.97 27.64
CA GLY A 162 -36.42 20.01 27.08
C GLY A 162 -37.14 18.77 26.52
N ARG A 163 -36.65 18.29 25.40
CA ARG A 163 -37.13 17.04 24.77
C ARG A 163 -35.96 16.12 24.52
N HIS A 164 -36.22 14.82 24.44
CA HIS A 164 -35.28 13.83 23.98
C HIS A 164 -35.99 12.84 23.04
N SER A 165 -35.25 12.26 22.13
CA SER A 165 -35.74 11.19 21.29
C SER A 165 -34.66 10.12 21.14
N LEU A 166 -35.08 8.87 20.99
CA LEU A 166 -34.23 7.75 20.66
C LEU A 166 -34.73 7.18 19.36
N ARG A 167 -33.81 7.08 18.36
CA ARG A 167 -34.19 6.62 17.01
C ARG A 167 -33.09 5.80 16.38
N VAL A 168 -33.48 4.79 15.63
CA VAL A 168 -32.60 4.09 14.70
C VAL A 168 -32.46 4.92 13.43
N SER A 169 -31.24 5.22 13.04
CA SER A 169 -30.88 6.04 11.88
C SER A 169 -29.91 5.30 11.00
N PRO A 170 -30.10 5.26 9.66
CA PRO A 170 -29.08 4.72 8.75
C PRO A 170 -27.78 5.50 8.87
N VAL A 171 -26.65 4.78 8.88
CA VAL A 171 -25.30 5.34 8.89
C VAL A 171 -24.50 4.76 7.75
N PHE A 172 -23.85 5.64 7.00
CA PHE A 172 -22.95 5.30 5.90
C PHE A 172 -21.61 6.00 6.13
N ALA A 173 -20.53 5.38 5.71
CA ALA A 173 -19.22 6.01 5.68
C ALA A 173 -18.42 5.51 4.50
N ALA A 174 -17.53 6.35 4.00
CA ALA A 174 -16.50 5.96 3.04
C ALA A 174 -15.20 6.68 3.39
N GLY A 175 -14.07 6.03 3.14
CA GLY A 175 -12.79 6.60 3.53
C GLY A 175 -11.60 5.74 3.16
N PHE A 176 -10.48 6.13 3.73
CA PHE A 176 -9.21 5.46 3.54
C PHE A 176 -8.63 5.03 4.89
N GLU A 177 -8.01 3.87 4.92
CA GLU A 177 -7.17 3.39 6.01
C GLU A 177 -5.76 3.18 5.48
N TYR A 178 -4.77 3.65 6.23
CA TYR A 178 -3.36 3.46 5.92
C TYR A 178 -2.66 2.78 7.07
N ALA A 179 -2.19 1.56 6.84
CA ALA A 179 -1.38 0.85 7.82
C ALA A 179 0.04 1.43 7.83
N LEU A 180 0.58 1.65 9.04
CA LEU A 180 1.93 2.20 9.18
C LEU A 180 2.96 1.10 8.87
N PRO A 181 3.91 1.33 7.93
CA PRO A 181 4.87 0.32 7.53
C PRO A 181 5.74 -0.24 8.66
N SER A 182 6.10 0.62 9.59
CA SER A 182 6.93 0.24 10.75
C SER A 182 6.14 -0.33 11.93
N LEU A 183 4.81 -0.17 11.94
CA LEU A 183 3.89 -0.60 12.99
C LEU A 183 2.58 -1.06 12.34
N PRO A 184 2.56 -2.25 11.71
CA PRO A 184 1.43 -2.72 10.92
C PRO A 184 0.17 -2.95 11.74
N GLU A 185 0.29 -3.03 13.07
CA GLU A 185 -0.84 -3.06 13.99
C GLU A 185 -1.58 -1.73 14.07
N LEU A 186 -0.91 -0.62 13.70
CA LEU A 186 -1.52 0.71 13.72
C LEU A 186 -1.94 1.13 12.31
N ALA A 187 -3.18 1.59 12.19
CA ALA A 187 -3.68 2.18 10.96
C ALA A 187 -4.27 3.57 11.21
N LEU A 188 -3.95 4.50 10.33
CA LEU A 188 -4.57 5.82 10.26
C LEU A 188 -5.83 5.72 9.42
N ARG A 189 -6.90 6.39 9.85
CA ARG A 189 -8.20 6.41 9.17
C ARG A 189 -8.58 7.84 8.83
N LEU A 190 -9.07 8.05 7.63
CA LEU A 190 -9.75 9.27 7.21
C LEU A 190 -11.09 8.87 6.59
N GLU A 191 -12.21 9.36 7.16
CA GLU A 191 -13.54 8.99 6.68
C GLU A 191 -14.48 10.18 6.55
N TYR A 192 -15.39 10.12 5.59
CA TYR A 192 -16.61 10.88 5.58
C TYR A 192 -17.76 9.98 6.03
N GLN A 193 -18.45 10.36 7.11
CA GLN A 193 -19.59 9.64 7.67
C GLN A 193 -20.86 10.44 7.45
N TRP A 194 -21.90 9.78 7.04
CA TRP A 194 -23.23 10.32 6.82
C TRP A 194 -24.26 9.57 7.68
N LEU A 195 -24.96 10.31 8.54
CA LEU A 195 -26.01 9.82 9.40
C LEU A 195 -27.33 10.46 8.98
N ALA A 196 -28.30 9.65 8.58
CA ALA A 196 -29.57 10.12 8.04
C ALA A 196 -30.70 10.09 9.09
N ARG A 197 -31.62 11.02 8.98
CA ARG A 197 -32.89 11.07 9.75
C ARG A 197 -32.69 11.05 11.25
N VAL A 198 -31.90 12.00 11.76
CA VAL A 198 -31.57 12.11 13.19
C VAL A 198 -32.64 12.88 13.92
N GLY A 199 -33.05 12.37 15.09
CA GLY A 199 -34.01 13.01 15.97
C GLY A 199 -35.45 12.98 15.43
N LYS A 200 -36.35 13.45 16.26
CA LYS A 200 -37.74 13.70 15.89
C LYS A 200 -38.25 14.87 16.74
N LEU A 201 -38.32 16.06 16.12
CA LEU A 201 -38.95 17.22 16.72
C LEU A 201 -40.26 17.46 15.99
N ARG A 202 -41.37 17.27 16.70
CA ARG A 202 -42.69 17.69 16.20
C ARG A 202 -42.89 19.15 16.49
N THR A 203 -42.96 19.96 15.48
CA THR A 203 -43.44 21.34 15.59
C THR A 203 -44.92 21.32 15.26
N GLN A 204 -45.77 21.73 16.18
CA GLN A 204 -47.19 21.97 15.93
C GLN A 204 -47.30 23.41 15.38
N ASP A 205 -47.66 23.54 14.13
CA ASP A 205 -48.03 24.82 13.54
C ASP A 205 -49.50 25.14 13.87
N THR A 206 -49.85 26.43 13.89
CA THR A 206 -51.23 26.95 14.16
C THR A 206 -52.24 26.47 13.15
N HIS A 207 -51.83 25.83 12.06
CA HIS A 207 -52.70 25.27 11.04
C HIS A 207 -52.82 23.74 11.10
N ASN A 208 -52.54 23.10 12.24
CA ASN A 208 -52.64 21.66 12.50
C ASN A 208 -51.75 20.79 11.62
N SER A 209 -50.82 21.34 10.91
CA SER A 209 -49.79 20.59 10.15
C SER A 209 -48.57 20.35 11.06
N SER A 210 -48.34 19.09 11.42
CA SER A 210 -47.14 18.70 12.14
C SER A 210 -46.00 18.49 11.14
N GLN A 211 -44.97 19.32 11.18
CA GLN A 211 -43.74 19.07 10.44
C GLN A 211 -42.74 18.34 11.35
N ASP A 212 -42.31 17.15 10.90
CA ASP A 212 -41.27 16.39 11.57
C ASP A 212 -39.90 16.91 11.09
N TYR A 213 -39.12 17.46 12.02
CA TYR A 213 -37.75 17.87 11.77
C TYR A 213 -36.80 16.67 11.94
N ASN A 214 -36.23 16.22 10.84
CA ASN A 214 -35.33 15.06 10.78
C ASN A 214 -34.03 15.41 10.02
N PRO A 215 -33.08 16.12 10.63
CA PRO A 215 -31.84 16.46 9.97
C PRO A 215 -30.99 15.23 9.64
N TRP A 216 -30.11 15.39 8.68
CA TRP A 216 -28.99 14.50 8.47
C TRP A 216 -27.68 15.19 8.85
N ILE A 217 -26.71 14.39 9.25
CA ILE A 217 -25.41 14.86 9.74
C ILE A 217 -24.34 14.27 8.88
N GLY A 218 -23.55 15.14 8.22
CA GLY A 218 -22.32 14.77 7.56
C GLY A 218 -21.13 15.09 8.45
N SER A 219 -20.11 14.23 8.50
CA SER A 219 -18.89 14.49 9.26
C SER A 219 -17.64 13.98 8.55
N ILE A 220 -16.57 14.77 8.66
CA ILE A 220 -15.21 14.34 8.28
C ILE A 220 -14.48 14.00 9.56
N ASN A 221 -13.92 12.79 9.63
CA ASN A 221 -13.24 12.27 10.80
C ASN A 221 -11.85 11.76 10.43
N ALA A 222 -10.88 12.06 11.28
CA ALA A 222 -9.58 11.40 11.30
C ALA A 222 -9.54 10.47 12.53
N GLY A 223 -8.90 9.32 12.39
CA GLY A 223 -8.84 8.33 13.45
C GLY A 223 -7.58 7.49 13.40
N VAL A 224 -7.42 6.69 14.43
CA VAL A 224 -6.39 5.67 14.54
C VAL A 224 -7.03 4.39 15.05
N SER A 225 -6.57 3.25 14.55
CA SER A 225 -6.99 1.93 15.02
C SER A 225 -5.79 1.04 15.30
N TYR A 226 -5.93 0.21 16.32
CA TYR A 226 -4.99 -0.86 16.65
C TYR A 226 -5.62 -2.20 16.28
N ARG A 227 -4.87 -3.03 15.57
CA ARG A 227 -5.28 -4.33 15.01
C ARG A 227 -4.63 -5.44 15.83
N PHE A 228 -5.43 -6.20 16.58
CA PHE A 228 -4.93 -7.30 17.41
C PHE A 228 -4.59 -8.53 16.55
N GLY A 229 -3.60 -9.30 16.99
CA GLY A 229 -3.24 -10.56 16.32
C GLY A 229 -2.61 -10.37 14.93
N GLN A 230 -2.40 -9.16 14.50
CA GLN A 230 -1.56 -8.86 13.36
C GLN A 230 -0.12 -9.00 13.84
N GLY A 231 0.33 -10.22 14.14
CA GLY A 231 1.67 -10.49 14.59
C GLY A 231 2.68 -9.71 13.74
N ALA A 232 3.84 -9.38 14.29
CA ALA A 232 4.91 -8.76 13.50
C ALA A 232 4.92 -9.48 12.15
N VAL A 233 4.44 -8.81 11.10
CA VAL A 233 4.51 -9.34 9.73
C VAL A 233 5.96 -9.72 9.60
N ALA A 234 6.27 -11.00 9.47
CA ALA A 234 7.62 -11.42 9.14
C ALA A 234 8.08 -10.45 8.07
N ALA A 235 9.15 -9.71 8.37
CA ALA A 235 9.66 -8.69 7.47
C ALA A 235 9.56 -9.28 6.07
N PRO A 236 8.97 -8.60 5.07
CA PRO A 236 8.69 -9.18 3.77
C PRO A 236 9.90 -9.99 3.42
N ALA A 237 9.73 -11.29 3.14
CA ALA A 237 10.84 -12.12 2.72
C ALA A 237 11.46 -11.30 1.58
N MET A 238 12.64 -10.75 1.81
CA MET A 238 13.30 -9.87 0.85
C MET A 238 13.15 -10.56 -0.49
N ALA A 239 12.57 -9.86 -1.47
CA ALA A 239 12.42 -10.43 -2.80
C ALA A 239 13.79 -11.00 -3.14
N PRO A 240 13.90 -12.29 -3.50
CA PRO A 240 15.18 -12.96 -3.62
C PRO A 240 16.08 -12.09 -4.51
N GLU A 241 17.24 -11.70 -3.98
CA GLU A 241 18.18 -10.84 -4.70
C GLU A 241 18.57 -11.54 -5.99
N VAL A 242 18.22 -10.92 -7.13
CA VAL A 242 18.59 -11.46 -8.43
C VAL A 242 20.11 -11.32 -8.58
N VAL A 243 20.79 -12.44 -8.60
CA VAL A 243 22.22 -12.51 -8.81
C VAL A 243 22.48 -12.72 -10.31
N SER A 244 23.23 -11.81 -10.92
CA SER A 244 23.77 -11.97 -12.27
C SER A 244 25.27 -11.70 -12.22
N LYS A 245 26.08 -12.74 -12.42
CA LYS A 245 27.54 -12.66 -12.34
C LYS A 245 28.17 -13.34 -13.53
N THR A 246 29.18 -12.71 -14.15
CA THR A 246 29.94 -13.29 -15.26
C THR A 246 31.40 -13.43 -14.86
N PHE A 247 31.95 -14.62 -15.05
CA PHE A 247 33.35 -14.94 -14.86
C PHE A 247 34.04 -15.09 -16.20
N ASN A 248 35.21 -14.46 -16.36
CA ASN A 248 36.02 -14.54 -17.58
C ASN A 248 37.27 -15.37 -17.33
N LEU A 249 37.44 -16.45 -18.07
CA LEU A 249 38.59 -17.33 -18.04
C LEU A 249 39.43 -17.13 -19.29
N ASN A 250 40.68 -16.67 -19.13
CA ASN A 250 41.60 -16.59 -20.25
C ASN A 250 41.96 -18.00 -20.74
N SER A 251 41.74 -18.29 -22.02
CA SER A 251 41.97 -19.62 -22.57
C SER A 251 43.44 -20.07 -22.53
N ASP A 252 44.40 -19.16 -22.57
CA ASP A 252 45.84 -19.48 -22.56
C ASP A 252 46.27 -20.02 -21.16
N VAL A 253 45.59 -19.59 -20.10
CA VAL A 253 45.80 -20.09 -18.75
C VAL A 253 44.98 -21.38 -18.52
N THR A 254 43.76 -21.42 -19.09
CA THR A 254 42.80 -22.48 -18.88
C THR A 254 43.10 -23.76 -19.64
N PHE A 255 43.57 -23.65 -20.90
CA PHE A 255 43.81 -24.78 -21.83
C PHE A 255 45.22 -24.83 -22.36
N ALA A 256 45.66 -26.02 -22.80
CA ALA A 256 46.87 -26.14 -23.62
C ALA A 256 46.64 -25.51 -24.99
N PHE A 257 47.73 -25.02 -25.60
CA PHE A 257 47.67 -24.35 -26.90
C PHE A 257 46.99 -25.21 -27.97
N GLY A 258 46.00 -24.67 -28.64
CA GLY A 258 45.22 -25.37 -29.68
C GLY A 258 44.38 -26.54 -29.17
N LYS A 259 44.25 -26.75 -27.87
CA LYS A 259 43.49 -27.83 -27.24
C LYS A 259 42.35 -27.33 -26.39
N ALA A 260 41.47 -28.23 -25.99
CA ALA A 260 40.34 -28.01 -25.07
C ALA A 260 40.54 -28.68 -23.72
N ASN A 261 41.69 -29.34 -23.45
CA ASN A 261 41.95 -30.01 -22.18
C ASN A 261 42.33 -28.97 -21.12
N LEU A 262 41.65 -29.05 -19.94
CA LEU A 262 41.93 -28.17 -18.80
C LEU A 262 43.33 -28.37 -18.25
N LYS A 263 44.03 -27.29 -17.96
CA LYS A 263 45.26 -27.32 -17.19
C LYS A 263 44.95 -27.49 -15.67
N PRO A 264 45.84 -28.08 -14.87
CA PRO A 264 45.62 -28.25 -13.44
C PRO A 264 45.30 -26.93 -12.70
N GLN A 265 45.93 -25.83 -13.08
CA GLN A 265 45.68 -24.52 -12.49
C GLN A 265 44.27 -23.97 -12.79
N ALA A 266 43.68 -24.33 -13.90
CA ALA A 266 42.32 -23.95 -14.28
C ALA A 266 41.28 -24.65 -13.40
N GLN A 267 41.56 -25.86 -12.90
CA GLN A 267 40.68 -26.60 -12.04
C GLN A 267 40.43 -25.84 -10.69
N ALA A 268 41.48 -25.30 -10.07
CA ALA A 268 41.35 -24.52 -8.85
C ALA A 268 40.48 -23.26 -9.06
N THR A 269 40.61 -22.59 -10.20
CA THR A 269 39.79 -21.43 -10.55
C THR A 269 38.32 -21.85 -10.74
N LEU A 270 38.07 -22.96 -11.42
CA LEU A 270 36.72 -23.48 -11.64
C LEU A 270 36.08 -24.00 -10.34
N ASP A 271 36.87 -24.53 -9.40
CA ASP A 271 36.39 -24.92 -8.07
C ASP A 271 35.91 -23.69 -7.28
N GLY A 272 36.61 -22.56 -7.37
CA GLY A 272 36.18 -21.30 -6.78
C GLY A 272 34.87 -20.79 -7.39
N ILE A 273 34.75 -20.85 -8.73
CA ILE A 273 33.53 -20.46 -9.44
C ILE A 273 32.37 -21.39 -9.06
N TYR A 274 32.60 -22.69 -8.95
CA TYR A 274 31.59 -23.63 -8.47
C TYR A 274 31.12 -23.27 -7.06
N GLY A 275 32.02 -22.91 -6.14
CA GLY A 275 31.66 -22.46 -4.80
C GLY A 275 30.73 -21.25 -4.78
N GLU A 276 30.90 -20.34 -5.74
CA GLU A 276 29.96 -19.21 -5.89
C GLU A 276 28.63 -19.62 -6.52
N ILE A 277 28.64 -20.51 -7.51
CA ILE A 277 27.41 -21.05 -8.11
C ILE A 277 26.57 -21.79 -7.05
N ALA A 278 27.19 -22.53 -6.18
CA ALA A 278 26.53 -23.32 -5.13
C ALA A 278 25.79 -22.45 -4.08
N GLN A 279 26.10 -21.15 -3.99
CA GLN A 279 25.42 -20.19 -3.13
C GLN A 279 24.21 -19.53 -3.80
N VAL A 280 23.97 -19.80 -5.08
CA VAL A 280 22.89 -19.19 -5.86
C VAL A 280 21.72 -20.20 -5.98
N HIS A 281 20.56 -19.79 -5.49
CA HIS A 281 19.34 -20.59 -5.63
C HIS A 281 18.84 -20.53 -7.08
N SER A 282 18.35 -21.68 -7.59
CA SER A 282 17.84 -21.79 -8.97
C SER A 282 18.82 -21.32 -10.02
N ALA A 283 20.13 -21.54 -9.79
CA ALA A 283 21.20 -21.09 -10.69
C ALA A 283 21.00 -21.61 -12.13
N LYS A 284 21.11 -20.69 -13.09
CA LYS A 284 21.24 -20.99 -14.51
C LYS A 284 22.62 -20.54 -14.96
N VAL A 285 23.37 -21.45 -15.54
CA VAL A 285 24.75 -21.25 -15.94
C VAL A 285 24.87 -21.34 -17.46
N ALA A 286 25.40 -20.30 -18.10
CA ALA A 286 25.70 -20.28 -19.51
C ALA A 286 27.23 -20.17 -19.72
N VAL A 287 27.81 -21.15 -20.38
CA VAL A 287 29.24 -21.19 -20.71
C VAL A 287 29.43 -20.83 -22.17
N ALA A 288 30.11 -19.72 -22.44
CA ALA A 288 30.37 -19.21 -23.79
C ALA A 288 31.89 -19.29 -24.15
N GLY A 289 32.24 -19.98 -25.19
CA GLY A 289 33.61 -20.09 -25.64
C GLY A 289 33.92 -19.15 -26.82
N TYR A 290 35.08 -18.49 -26.77
CA TYR A 290 35.54 -17.59 -27.81
C TYR A 290 36.99 -17.90 -28.23
N THR A 291 37.32 -17.59 -29.48
CA THR A 291 38.69 -17.63 -30.01
C THR A 291 39.08 -16.26 -30.52
N ASP A 292 40.35 -16.09 -30.82
CA ASP A 292 40.81 -14.98 -31.65
C ASP A 292 40.46 -15.19 -33.14
N ARG A 293 40.75 -14.20 -33.95
CA ARG A 293 40.45 -14.16 -35.39
C ARG A 293 41.42 -14.97 -36.26
N ILE A 294 42.44 -15.61 -35.67
CA ILE A 294 43.46 -16.39 -36.44
C ILE A 294 42.89 -17.77 -36.71
N GLY A 295 42.97 -18.23 -37.94
CA GLY A 295 42.48 -19.52 -38.43
C GLY A 295 41.12 -19.44 -39.13
N SER A 296 40.62 -20.59 -39.56
CA SER A 296 39.32 -20.68 -40.25
C SER A 296 38.16 -20.61 -39.29
N ASP A 297 37.03 -20.12 -39.76
CA ASP A 297 35.80 -20.00 -38.95
C ASP A 297 35.34 -21.35 -38.42
N ALA A 298 35.33 -22.37 -39.26
CA ALA A 298 34.95 -23.73 -38.90
C ALA A 298 35.84 -24.31 -37.78
N PHE A 299 37.15 -24.06 -37.83
CA PHE A 299 38.08 -24.48 -36.79
C PHE A 299 37.80 -23.74 -35.47
N ASN A 300 37.64 -22.42 -35.56
CA ASN A 300 37.40 -21.59 -34.37
C ASN A 300 36.08 -21.87 -33.68
N VAL A 301 35.00 -22.09 -34.43
CA VAL A 301 33.70 -22.51 -33.87
C VAL A 301 33.83 -23.85 -33.17
N LYS A 302 34.46 -24.85 -33.81
CA LYS A 302 34.67 -26.17 -33.20
C LYS A 302 35.53 -26.10 -31.93
N LEU A 303 36.63 -25.36 -31.95
CA LEU A 303 37.52 -25.23 -30.78
C LEU A 303 36.84 -24.52 -29.62
N SER A 304 36.13 -23.43 -29.90
CA SER A 304 35.40 -22.70 -28.88
C SER A 304 34.26 -23.54 -28.24
N GLN A 305 33.54 -24.31 -29.05
CA GLN A 305 32.50 -25.24 -28.57
C GLN A 305 33.11 -26.31 -27.64
N GLN A 306 34.18 -26.96 -28.07
CA GLN A 306 34.86 -27.97 -27.25
C GLN A 306 35.35 -27.40 -25.90
N ARG A 307 35.85 -26.16 -25.89
CA ARG A 307 36.33 -25.49 -24.68
C ARG A 307 35.15 -25.16 -23.74
N ALA A 308 34.04 -24.65 -24.27
CA ALA A 308 32.82 -24.38 -23.46
C ALA A 308 32.27 -25.68 -22.87
N GLU A 309 32.19 -26.77 -23.67
CA GLU A 309 31.75 -28.08 -23.20
C GLU A 309 32.66 -28.66 -22.12
N THR A 310 33.97 -28.52 -22.25
CA THR A 310 34.93 -29.00 -21.27
C THR A 310 34.74 -28.31 -19.93
N VAL A 311 34.55 -26.98 -19.92
CA VAL A 311 34.25 -26.21 -18.70
C VAL A 311 32.89 -26.60 -18.11
N ALA A 312 31.86 -26.69 -18.97
CA ALA A 312 30.52 -27.09 -18.51
C ALA A 312 30.52 -28.50 -17.89
N ASN A 313 31.18 -29.46 -18.54
CA ASN A 313 31.29 -30.83 -18.04
C ASN A 313 32.05 -30.88 -16.68
N TYR A 314 33.06 -30.06 -16.50
CA TYR A 314 33.77 -29.96 -15.23
C TYR A 314 32.85 -29.45 -14.13
N LEU A 315 32.07 -28.38 -14.39
CA LEU A 315 31.12 -27.84 -13.43
C LEU A 315 29.98 -28.84 -13.10
N VAL A 316 29.54 -29.62 -14.08
CA VAL A 316 28.56 -30.71 -13.86
C VAL A 316 29.16 -31.80 -12.95
N GLN A 317 30.41 -32.19 -13.18
CA GLN A 317 31.10 -33.15 -12.31
C GLN A 317 31.26 -32.65 -10.87
N LYS A 318 31.32 -31.35 -10.67
CA LYS A 318 31.35 -30.73 -9.33
C LYS A 318 29.98 -30.63 -8.70
N GLY A 319 28.87 -30.78 -9.43
CA GLY A 319 27.52 -30.82 -8.89
C GLY A 319 26.52 -29.82 -9.49
N VAL A 320 26.90 -29.07 -10.53
CA VAL A 320 25.93 -28.25 -11.27
C VAL A 320 24.99 -29.17 -12.04
N ALA A 321 23.67 -29.00 -11.88
CA ALA A 321 22.69 -29.82 -12.55
C ALA A 321 22.78 -29.66 -14.09
N THR A 322 22.73 -30.77 -14.84
CA THR A 322 22.87 -30.77 -16.32
C THR A 322 21.79 -29.95 -17.03
N ASN A 323 20.58 -29.87 -16.44
CA ASN A 323 19.49 -29.06 -16.97
C ASN A 323 19.59 -27.56 -16.61
N ALA A 324 20.57 -27.19 -15.79
CA ALA A 324 20.81 -25.82 -15.35
C ALA A 324 22.03 -25.18 -16.04
N ILE A 325 22.76 -25.93 -16.87
CA ILE A 325 23.96 -25.46 -17.54
C ILE A 325 23.87 -25.65 -19.05
N SER A 326 24.36 -24.68 -19.82
CA SER A 326 24.48 -24.73 -21.27
C SER A 326 25.89 -24.34 -21.71
N ALA A 327 26.35 -24.86 -22.84
CA ALA A 327 27.67 -24.60 -23.42
C ALA A 327 27.55 -24.23 -24.90
N THR A 328 28.09 -23.10 -25.29
CA THR A 328 28.02 -22.60 -26.67
C THR A 328 29.37 -22.03 -27.12
N GLY A 329 29.85 -22.45 -28.29
CA GLY A 329 31.04 -21.90 -28.94
C GLY A 329 30.71 -20.85 -29.99
N TYR A 330 31.22 -19.67 -29.83
CA TYR A 330 30.97 -18.50 -30.71
C TYR A 330 32.11 -18.25 -31.70
N GLY A 331 33.17 -19.08 -31.71
CA GLY A 331 34.33 -18.87 -32.57
C GLY A 331 34.96 -17.51 -32.37
N LYS A 332 35.19 -16.78 -33.40
CA LYS A 332 35.80 -15.43 -33.40
C LYS A 332 34.81 -14.28 -33.20
N ALA A 333 33.56 -14.57 -32.84
CA ALA A 333 32.56 -13.54 -32.60
C ALA A 333 32.89 -12.72 -31.34
N ASN A 334 32.38 -11.48 -31.28
CA ASN A 334 32.51 -10.59 -30.15
C ASN A 334 33.96 -10.40 -29.63
N PRO A 335 34.90 -9.97 -30.48
CA PRO A 335 36.28 -9.75 -30.08
C PRO A 335 36.39 -8.62 -29.06
N VAL A 336 37.06 -8.87 -27.93
CA VAL A 336 37.31 -7.87 -26.88
C VAL A 336 38.30 -6.83 -27.36
N THR A 337 39.30 -7.26 -28.19
CA THR A 337 40.32 -6.37 -28.72
C THR A 337 39.81 -5.44 -29.83
N GLY A 338 38.67 -5.79 -30.49
CA GLY A 338 38.12 -5.00 -31.58
C GLY A 338 39.18 -4.71 -32.66
N ALA A 339 39.35 -3.44 -33.02
CA ALA A 339 40.33 -2.97 -34.00
C ALA A 339 41.73 -2.68 -33.40
N THR A 340 41.91 -2.79 -32.09
CA THR A 340 43.16 -2.39 -31.39
C THR A 340 44.38 -3.13 -31.92
N CYS A 341 44.21 -4.40 -32.34
CA CYS A 341 45.31 -5.22 -32.82
C CYS A 341 45.52 -5.17 -34.37
N ASP A 342 44.78 -4.34 -35.12
CA ASP A 342 44.83 -4.33 -36.58
C ASP A 342 46.18 -3.79 -37.13
N GLN A 343 46.78 -2.88 -36.41
CA GLN A 343 48.05 -2.26 -36.80
C GLN A 343 49.29 -3.03 -36.29
N VAL A 344 49.12 -4.16 -35.59
CA VAL A 344 50.20 -4.92 -34.99
C VAL A 344 50.92 -5.72 -36.10
N LYS A 345 52.19 -5.36 -36.37
CA LYS A 345 53.03 -6.07 -37.32
C LYS A 345 53.76 -7.23 -36.65
N GLY A 346 53.77 -8.36 -37.30
CA GLY A 346 54.44 -9.57 -36.81
C GLY A 346 53.51 -10.56 -36.11
N ARG A 347 53.58 -11.83 -36.57
CA ARG A 347 52.67 -12.89 -36.11
C ARG A 347 52.70 -13.13 -34.58
N LYS A 348 53.89 -13.09 -33.97
CA LYS A 348 54.06 -13.32 -32.55
C LYS A 348 53.42 -12.19 -31.70
N ALA A 349 53.64 -10.94 -32.13
CA ALA A 349 53.05 -9.77 -31.48
C ALA A 349 51.52 -9.73 -31.65
N LEU A 350 51.02 -10.08 -32.82
CA LEU A 350 49.59 -10.17 -33.08
C LEU A 350 48.91 -11.24 -32.21
N ILE A 351 49.52 -12.44 -32.10
CA ILE A 351 49.00 -13.51 -31.23
C ILE A 351 48.94 -13.03 -29.76
N ALA A 352 49.96 -12.31 -29.28
CA ALA A 352 49.95 -11.75 -27.93
C ALA A 352 48.89 -10.66 -27.73
N CYS A 353 48.74 -9.77 -28.73
CA CYS A 353 47.71 -8.72 -28.69
C CYS A 353 46.29 -9.30 -28.63
N LEU A 354 46.02 -10.37 -29.39
CA LEU A 354 44.69 -11.01 -29.44
C LEU A 354 44.41 -11.97 -28.24
N ALA A 355 45.29 -12.06 -27.25
CA ALA A 355 45.09 -12.95 -26.11
C ALA A 355 43.77 -12.73 -25.35
N PRO A 356 43.25 -11.49 -25.18
CA PRO A 356 41.96 -11.26 -24.53
C PRO A 356 40.76 -11.86 -25.29
N ASP A 357 40.85 -12.04 -26.60
CA ASP A 357 39.76 -12.64 -27.39
C ASP A 357 39.62 -14.13 -27.13
N ARG A 358 40.71 -14.79 -26.76
CA ARG A 358 40.72 -16.22 -26.39
C ARG A 358 40.26 -16.42 -24.96
N ARG A 359 38.97 -16.58 -24.76
CA ARG A 359 38.34 -16.66 -23.45
C ARG A 359 37.19 -17.64 -23.38
N VAL A 360 36.84 -18.03 -22.17
CA VAL A 360 35.54 -18.66 -21.83
C VAL A 360 34.87 -17.78 -20.81
N GLU A 361 33.63 -17.41 -21.07
CA GLU A 361 32.77 -16.66 -20.17
C GLU A 361 31.78 -17.62 -19.51
N ILE A 362 31.58 -17.51 -18.19
CA ILE A 362 30.63 -18.27 -17.43
C ILE A 362 29.64 -17.26 -16.81
N ALA A 363 28.45 -17.17 -17.33
CA ALA A 363 27.38 -16.32 -16.81
C ALA A 363 26.50 -17.15 -15.87
N VAL A 364 26.30 -16.66 -14.66
CA VAL A 364 25.48 -17.28 -13.61
C VAL A 364 24.36 -16.34 -13.28
N ASN A 365 23.12 -16.80 -13.44
CA ASN A 365 21.90 -16.07 -13.10
C ASN A 365 21.08 -16.92 -12.12
N GLY A 366 20.50 -16.29 -11.10
CA GLY A 366 19.66 -16.95 -10.11
C GLY A 366 19.23 -16.00 -9.01
N THR A 367 18.94 -16.53 -7.85
CA THR A 367 18.54 -15.75 -6.68
C THR A 367 19.39 -16.11 -5.48
N LYS A 368 19.53 -15.17 -4.55
CA LYS A 368 20.29 -15.38 -3.31
C LYS A 368 19.41 -15.15 -2.09
#